data_0af870719e4e09670bdaf0504b95f8ae
#
_entry.id   0af870719e4e09670bdaf0504b95f8ae
#
_cell.length_a   1.000
_cell.length_b   1.000
_cell.length_c   1.000
_cell.angle_alpha   90.00
_cell.angle_beta   90.00
_cell.angle_gamma   90.00
#
_symmetry.space_group_name_H-M   'P 1'
#
loop_
_entity.id
_entity.type
_entity.pdbx_description
1 polymer ?
#
loop_
_entity_poly.entity_id
_entity_poly.type
_entity_poly.pdbx_seq_one_letter_code
_entity_poly.pdbx_strand_id
1 'polypeptide(L)'
;MNLRKIDKFQMDESIRLALKEDITSEDISTNAIYKNSKLAEISLYSKEEGILAGIDVFKRVFELLDDNVEFIEYKSDGDKLLNKDLILKIKADVKTILSAERTALNYLQRMSGIATYTQKMVEALDDKNIKLLDTRKTTPNMRIFEKYSVKVGGGYNHRYNLSDAIMLKDNHIDAAGSITEAIKLAREYSPFIKKIEIEVEDLKGVEEAVKAGADIIMLDNMDIETTKEAIKIINKQAIIECSGNVDITNINRFKGLEIDYISSGAITHSAKILDLSLKNLRYVDD
;
A
#
# COMPACT_ATOMS: atom_id res chain seq x y z
N MET A 1 8.80 -11.55 8.56
CA MET A 1 8.14 -11.71 7.24
C MET A 1 9.16 -11.37 6.17
N ASN A 2 9.41 -12.24 5.19
CA ASN A 2 10.36 -11.90 4.10
C ASN A 2 9.64 -10.98 3.11
N LEU A 3 9.77 -9.67 3.30
CA LEU A 3 9.17 -8.66 2.41
C LEU A 3 9.95 -8.64 1.10
N ARG A 4 9.28 -8.91 -0.01
CA ARG A 4 9.87 -8.72 -1.33
C ARG A 4 10.05 -7.22 -1.57
N LYS A 5 11.29 -6.76 -1.68
CA LYS A 5 11.62 -5.37 -1.99
C LYS A 5 11.04 -4.97 -3.36
N ILE A 6 10.75 -3.69 -3.53
CA ILE A 6 10.40 -3.13 -4.84
C ILE A 6 11.65 -3.14 -5.70
N ASP A 7 11.56 -3.72 -6.90
CA ASP A 7 12.67 -3.75 -7.84
C ASP A 7 12.98 -2.35 -8.39
N LYS A 8 14.26 -2.01 -8.55
CA LYS A 8 14.70 -0.73 -9.12
C LYS A 8 14.05 -0.46 -10.49
N PHE A 9 13.94 -1.49 -11.33
CA PHE A 9 13.28 -1.40 -12.63
C PHE A 9 11.82 -0.91 -12.53
N GLN A 10 11.11 -1.35 -11.48
CA GLN A 10 9.70 -0.98 -11.28
C GLN A 10 9.52 0.42 -10.68
N MET A 11 10.48 0.91 -9.88
CA MET A 11 10.34 2.20 -9.20
C MET A 11 10.96 3.38 -9.97
N ASP A 12 11.99 3.15 -10.78
CA ASP A 12 12.78 4.21 -11.40
C ASP A 12 11.96 5.14 -12.30
N GLU A 13 11.04 4.59 -13.09
CA GLU A 13 10.19 5.41 -13.98
C GLU A 13 9.34 6.40 -13.19
N SER A 14 8.66 5.94 -12.14
CA SER A 14 7.84 6.79 -11.29
C SER A 14 8.66 7.84 -10.56
N ILE A 15 9.84 7.47 -10.04
CA ILE A 15 10.71 8.42 -9.34
C ILE A 15 11.26 9.47 -10.30
N ARG A 16 11.68 9.09 -11.51
CA ARG A 16 12.15 10.03 -12.53
C ARG A 16 11.07 11.02 -12.96
N LEU A 17 9.81 10.57 -13.05
CA LEU A 17 8.68 11.46 -13.34
C LEU A 17 8.46 12.45 -12.20
N ALA A 18 8.52 12.01 -10.95
CA ALA A 18 8.40 12.89 -9.78
C ALA A 18 9.56 13.89 -9.67
N LEU A 19 10.79 13.46 -9.93
CA LEU A 19 11.95 14.37 -9.97
C LEU A 19 11.82 15.39 -11.12
N LYS A 20 11.32 14.96 -12.28
CA LYS A 20 11.10 15.87 -13.42
C LYS A 20 9.97 16.87 -13.16
N GLU A 21 8.95 16.50 -12.38
CA GLU A 21 7.90 17.43 -11.94
C GLU A 21 8.46 18.53 -11.04
N ASP A 22 9.34 18.17 -10.10
CA ASP A 22 9.92 19.08 -9.12
C ASP A 22 11.10 19.90 -9.69
N ILE A 23 11.87 19.29 -10.60
CA ILE A 23 13.06 19.92 -11.24
C ILE A 23 12.87 19.93 -12.75
N THR A 24 12.21 20.97 -13.28
CA THR A 24 11.97 21.08 -14.74
C THR A 24 13.20 21.53 -15.53
N SER A 25 14.00 22.42 -14.95
CA SER A 25 15.25 22.94 -15.56
C SER A 25 16.38 22.99 -14.54
N GLU A 26 16.16 23.61 -13.39
CA GLU A 26 17.16 23.74 -12.33
C GLU A 26 16.50 23.97 -10.96
N ASP A 27 17.24 23.71 -9.87
CA ASP A 27 16.94 24.18 -8.53
C ASP A 27 17.56 25.58 -8.33
N ILE A 28 16.76 26.61 -8.59
CA ILE A 28 17.20 28.01 -8.56
C ILE A 28 17.76 28.40 -7.18
N SER A 29 17.09 27.96 -6.10
CA SER A 29 17.49 28.30 -4.71
C SER A 29 18.86 27.70 -4.39
N THR A 30 19.04 26.43 -4.69
CA THR A 30 20.30 25.72 -4.46
C THR A 30 21.43 26.30 -5.33
N ASN A 31 21.19 26.55 -6.60
CA ASN A 31 22.19 27.10 -7.52
C ASN A 31 22.56 28.56 -7.20
N ALA A 32 21.64 29.35 -6.66
CA ALA A 32 21.92 30.71 -6.22
C ALA A 32 22.92 30.75 -5.05
N ILE A 33 22.88 29.76 -4.15
CA ILE A 33 23.74 29.70 -2.97
C ILE A 33 25.04 28.96 -3.25
N TYR A 34 24.95 27.83 -3.95
CA TYR A 34 26.08 26.91 -4.17
C TYR A 34 26.56 26.93 -5.63
N LYS A 35 27.63 27.67 -5.89
CA LYS A 35 28.25 27.74 -7.22
C LYS A 35 29.06 26.46 -7.55
N ASN A 36 29.73 25.90 -6.53
CA ASN A 36 30.60 24.73 -6.67
C ASN A 36 30.04 23.54 -5.88
N SER A 37 30.42 22.33 -6.31
CA SER A 37 30.20 21.09 -5.56
C SER A 37 30.83 21.16 -4.19
N LYS A 38 30.12 20.69 -3.15
CA LYS A 38 30.64 20.61 -1.79
C LYS A 38 30.01 19.42 -1.07
N LEU A 39 30.86 18.57 -0.50
CA LEU A 39 30.41 17.40 0.23
C LEU A 39 29.75 17.80 1.56
N ALA A 40 28.58 17.24 1.84
CA ALA A 40 27.82 17.51 3.05
C ALA A 40 27.19 16.24 3.63
N GLU A 41 26.89 16.28 4.91
CA GLU A 41 26.13 15.25 5.64
C GLU A 41 24.84 15.85 6.17
N ILE A 42 23.74 15.07 6.08
CA ILE A 42 22.44 15.42 6.66
C ILE A 42 21.81 14.18 7.30
N SER A 43 20.93 14.37 8.29
CA SER A 43 20.32 13.29 9.05
C SER A 43 18.80 13.30 8.89
N LEU A 44 18.21 12.12 8.68
CA LEU A 44 16.76 11.90 8.62
C LEU A 44 16.24 11.49 10.00
N TYR A 45 15.23 12.20 10.48
CA TYR A 45 14.59 11.96 11.78
C TYR A 45 13.08 11.76 11.64
N SER A 46 12.53 10.92 12.51
CA SER A 46 11.09 10.86 12.75
C SER A 46 10.64 12.02 13.66
N LYS A 47 9.46 12.58 13.40
CA LYS A 47 8.84 13.59 14.24
C LYS A 47 7.61 13.07 14.99
N GLU A 48 7.18 11.86 14.70
CA GLU A 48 6.07 11.19 15.36
C GLU A 48 6.27 9.67 15.40
N GLU A 49 5.41 8.96 16.13
CA GLU A 49 5.45 7.51 16.20
C GLU A 49 4.77 6.88 14.99
N GLY A 50 5.37 5.80 14.46
CA GLY A 50 4.81 5.06 13.34
C GLY A 50 5.67 3.89 12.89
N ILE A 51 5.41 3.39 11.69
CA ILE A 51 6.15 2.30 11.04
C ILE A 51 6.89 2.86 9.83
N LEU A 52 8.18 2.62 9.77
CA LEU A 52 9.01 2.99 8.61
C LEU A 52 8.66 2.10 7.41
N ALA A 53 8.42 2.72 6.25
CA ALA A 53 8.26 2.01 4.99
C ALA A 53 8.75 2.84 3.81
N GLY A 54 9.55 2.23 2.93
CA GLY A 54 10.02 2.86 1.71
C GLY A 54 11.45 3.43 1.77
N ILE A 55 12.29 2.94 2.68
CA ILE A 55 13.67 3.43 2.82
C ILE A 55 14.48 3.25 1.52
N ASP A 56 14.29 2.15 0.80
CA ASP A 56 14.98 1.92 -0.47
C ASP A 56 14.47 2.86 -1.58
N VAL A 57 13.19 3.22 -1.57
CA VAL A 57 12.61 4.23 -2.48
C VAL A 57 13.18 5.62 -2.18
N PHE A 58 13.24 5.98 -0.89
CA PHE A 58 13.86 7.23 -0.43
C PHE A 58 15.30 7.36 -0.91
N LYS A 59 16.14 6.34 -0.67
CA LYS A 59 17.54 6.32 -1.13
C LYS A 59 17.64 6.42 -2.65
N ARG A 60 16.75 5.73 -3.37
CA ARG A 60 16.76 5.70 -4.83
C ARG A 60 16.53 7.07 -5.46
N VAL A 61 15.77 7.96 -4.82
CA VAL A 61 15.59 9.35 -5.29
C VAL A 61 16.95 10.07 -5.36
N PHE A 62 17.79 9.94 -4.33
CA PHE A 62 19.12 10.52 -4.31
C PHE A 62 20.05 9.86 -5.32
N GLU A 63 20.07 8.52 -5.38
CA GLU A 63 20.90 7.75 -6.31
C GLU A 63 20.60 8.07 -7.79
N LEU A 64 19.39 8.53 -8.13
CA LEU A 64 19.04 8.93 -9.49
C LEU A 64 19.57 10.32 -9.89
N LEU A 65 20.01 11.11 -8.92
CA LEU A 65 20.61 12.41 -9.14
C LEU A 65 22.14 12.37 -9.02
N ASP A 66 22.69 11.46 -8.21
CA ASP A 66 24.13 11.34 -7.96
C ASP A 66 24.49 9.90 -7.57
N ASP A 67 25.37 9.27 -8.34
CA ASP A 67 25.82 7.90 -8.10
C ASP A 67 26.78 7.76 -6.91
N ASN A 68 27.28 8.87 -6.34
CA ASN A 68 28.26 8.88 -5.25
C ASN A 68 27.63 9.11 -3.86
N VAL A 69 26.31 8.98 -3.73
CA VAL A 69 25.62 9.15 -2.45
C VAL A 69 25.91 7.99 -1.51
N GLU A 70 26.35 8.31 -0.29
CA GLU A 70 26.56 7.32 0.78
C GLU A 70 25.44 7.39 1.82
N PHE A 71 24.99 6.23 2.32
CA PHE A 71 23.96 6.12 3.35
C PHE A 71 24.46 5.32 4.54
N ILE A 72 24.16 5.81 5.76
CA ILE A 72 24.36 5.06 7.01
C ILE A 72 22.98 4.86 7.63
N GLU A 73 22.48 3.63 7.61
CA GLU A 73 21.14 3.26 8.06
C GLU A 73 21.15 2.82 9.52
N TYR A 74 20.19 3.31 10.32
CA TYR A 74 19.95 2.93 11.71
C TYR A 74 18.60 2.23 11.90
N LYS A 75 17.70 2.37 10.93
CA LYS A 75 16.36 1.78 10.89
C LYS A 75 16.08 1.20 9.50
N SER A 76 15.23 0.19 9.45
CA SER A 76 14.82 -0.52 8.25
C SER A 76 13.30 -0.54 8.11
N ASP A 77 12.78 -0.85 6.91
CA ASP A 77 11.35 -1.02 6.69
C ASP A 77 10.73 -2.06 7.65
N GLY A 78 9.62 -1.68 8.28
CA GLY A 78 8.95 -2.45 9.32
C GLY A 78 9.34 -2.08 10.75
N ASP A 79 10.41 -1.32 10.95
CA ASP A 79 10.81 -0.87 12.28
C ASP A 79 9.81 0.16 12.82
N LYS A 80 9.49 0.03 14.10
CA LYS A 80 8.75 1.05 14.84
C LYS A 80 9.64 2.27 15.05
N LEU A 81 9.13 3.43 14.68
CA LEU A 81 9.73 4.74 14.93
C LEU A 81 9.09 5.39 16.15
N LEU A 82 9.93 6.06 16.93
CA LEU A 82 9.54 6.98 17.99
C LEU A 82 9.88 8.41 17.56
N ASN A 83 9.25 9.39 18.21
CA ASN A 83 9.58 10.79 17.99
C ASN A 83 11.08 11.04 18.26
N LYS A 84 11.77 11.69 17.32
CA LYS A 84 13.21 12.01 17.30
C LYS A 84 14.13 10.80 17.01
N ASP A 85 13.61 9.64 16.63
CA ASP A 85 14.49 8.56 16.16
C ASP A 85 15.30 8.98 14.95
N LEU A 86 16.59 8.77 14.99
CA LEU A 86 17.49 8.87 13.84
C LEU A 86 17.28 7.64 12.94
N ILE A 87 16.89 7.88 11.68
CA ILE A 87 16.57 6.84 10.72
C ILE A 87 17.79 6.51 9.86
N LEU A 88 18.38 7.52 9.23
CA LEU A 88 19.61 7.37 8.46
C LEU A 88 20.38 8.68 8.39
N LYS A 89 21.64 8.60 7.95
CA LYS A 89 22.43 9.74 7.50
C LYS A 89 22.75 9.61 6.03
N ILE A 90 22.84 10.76 5.35
CA ILE A 90 23.18 10.89 3.94
C ILE A 90 24.44 11.71 3.84
N LYS A 91 25.41 11.24 3.05
CA LYS A 91 26.59 11.99 2.68
C LYS A 91 26.65 12.09 1.16
N ALA A 92 26.58 13.30 0.63
CA ALA A 92 26.54 13.57 -0.82
C ALA A 92 26.94 15.00 -1.13
N ASP A 93 26.96 15.36 -2.41
CA ASP A 93 27.00 16.76 -2.82
C ASP A 93 25.81 17.53 -2.24
N VAL A 94 26.06 18.72 -1.73
CA VAL A 94 25.02 19.54 -1.10
C VAL A 94 23.88 19.87 -2.05
N LYS A 95 24.14 20.01 -3.35
CA LYS A 95 23.09 20.25 -4.36
C LYS A 95 22.19 19.03 -4.52
N THR A 96 22.78 17.84 -4.57
CA THR A 96 22.04 16.59 -4.61
C THR A 96 21.13 16.45 -3.38
N ILE A 97 21.65 16.72 -2.19
CA ILE A 97 20.87 16.66 -0.94
C ILE A 97 19.66 17.58 -1.01
N LEU A 98 19.85 18.84 -1.35
CA LEU A 98 18.79 19.85 -1.34
C LEU A 98 17.74 19.61 -2.43
N SER A 99 18.17 19.22 -3.62
CA SER A 99 17.26 19.00 -4.75
C SER A 99 16.47 17.69 -4.64
N ALA A 100 17.01 16.64 -3.97
CA ALA A 100 16.32 15.36 -3.77
C ALA A 100 15.34 15.37 -2.58
N GLU A 101 15.58 16.21 -1.57
CA GLU A 101 14.94 16.17 -0.25
C GLU A 101 13.42 16.05 -0.32
N ARG A 102 12.76 16.95 -1.06
CA ARG A 102 11.29 17.02 -1.05
C ARG A 102 10.68 15.78 -1.69
N THR A 103 11.14 15.40 -2.87
CA THR A 103 10.66 14.20 -3.57
C THR A 103 10.86 12.94 -2.74
N ALA A 104 12.05 12.77 -2.15
CA ALA A 104 12.37 11.61 -1.31
C ALA A 104 11.47 11.54 -0.06
N LEU A 105 11.29 12.67 0.65
CA LEU A 105 10.42 12.75 1.81
C LEU A 105 8.95 12.48 1.45
N ASN A 106 8.45 12.97 0.32
CA ASN A 106 7.07 12.73 -0.09
C ASN A 106 6.78 11.23 -0.23
N TYR A 107 7.66 10.47 -0.86
CA TYR A 107 7.53 9.00 -0.94
C TYR A 107 7.58 8.37 0.45
N LEU A 108 8.62 8.65 1.23
CA LEU A 108 8.83 7.98 2.52
C LEU A 108 7.72 8.29 3.53
N GLN A 109 7.28 9.55 3.61
CA GLN A 109 6.19 9.98 4.49
C GLN A 109 4.86 9.31 4.11
N ARG A 110 4.53 9.23 2.80
CA ARG A 110 3.34 8.57 2.30
C ARG A 110 3.36 7.08 2.61
N MET A 111 4.45 6.41 2.27
CA MET A 111 4.62 4.98 2.46
C MET A 111 4.58 4.59 3.95
N SER A 112 5.30 5.33 4.80
CA SER A 112 5.31 5.10 6.24
C SER A 112 3.94 5.38 6.88
N GLY A 113 3.22 6.39 6.39
CA GLY A 113 1.85 6.67 6.83
C GLY A 113 0.89 5.52 6.55
N ILE A 114 0.95 4.93 5.35
CA ILE A 114 0.15 3.76 4.97
C ILE A 114 0.50 2.55 5.84
N ALA A 115 1.80 2.26 6.03
CA ALA A 115 2.25 1.15 6.87
C ALA A 115 1.76 1.32 8.31
N THR A 116 1.87 2.54 8.85
CA THR A 116 1.39 2.89 10.20
C THR A 116 -0.12 2.69 10.35
N TYR A 117 -0.90 3.17 9.38
CA TYR A 117 -2.36 3.02 9.44
C TYR A 117 -2.80 1.57 9.27
N THR A 118 -2.13 0.83 8.37
CA THR A 118 -2.38 -0.61 8.18
C THR A 118 -2.11 -1.38 9.46
N GLN A 119 -0.96 -1.13 10.14
CA GLN A 119 -0.66 -1.78 11.42
C GLN A 119 -1.74 -1.51 12.46
N LYS A 120 -2.16 -0.24 12.61
CA LYS A 120 -3.24 0.11 13.56
C LYS A 120 -4.53 -0.64 13.26
N MET A 121 -4.90 -0.81 11.99
CA MET A 121 -6.10 -1.57 11.61
C MET A 121 -5.95 -3.07 11.88
N VAL A 122 -4.78 -3.67 11.63
CA VAL A 122 -4.50 -5.07 11.98
C VAL A 122 -4.57 -5.29 13.50
N GLU A 123 -4.01 -4.37 14.28
CA GLU A 123 -4.10 -4.40 15.74
C GLU A 123 -5.54 -4.23 16.25
N ALA A 124 -6.33 -3.34 15.62
CA ALA A 124 -7.73 -3.13 15.98
C ALA A 124 -8.64 -4.30 15.62
N LEU A 125 -8.35 -5.04 14.55
CA LEU A 125 -9.04 -6.28 14.19
C LEU A 125 -8.81 -7.35 15.25
N ASP A 126 -7.59 -7.44 15.81
CA ASP A 126 -7.19 -8.38 16.86
C ASP A 126 -7.64 -9.84 16.60
N ASP A 127 -7.50 -10.27 15.34
CA ASP A 127 -7.79 -11.63 14.90
C ASP A 127 -6.75 -12.11 13.88
N LYS A 128 -6.02 -13.17 14.23
CA LYS A 128 -4.94 -13.72 13.40
C LYS A 128 -5.43 -14.58 12.24
N ASN A 129 -6.67 -15.04 12.28
CA ASN A 129 -7.25 -15.88 11.24
C ASN A 129 -7.77 -15.04 10.08
N ILE A 130 -8.19 -13.80 10.34
CA ILE A 130 -8.72 -12.87 9.35
C ILE A 130 -7.59 -11.98 8.83
N LYS A 131 -7.43 -11.87 7.52
CA LYS A 131 -6.38 -11.07 6.88
C LYS A 131 -6.95 -9.78 6.33
N LEU A 132 -6.33 -8.64 6.68
CA LEU A 132 -6.67 -7.33 6.12
C LEU A 132 -6.02 -7.16 4.74
N LEU A 133 -6.83 -6.88 3.73
CA LEU A 133 -6.40 -6.63 2.35
C LEU A 133 -6.48 -5.15 1.97
N ASP A 134 -5.59 -4.73 1.09
CA ASP A 134 -5.75 -3.50 0.34
C ASP A 134 -6.77 -3.66 -0.81
N THR A 135 -6.90 -2.61 -1.62
CA THR A 135 -7.76 -2.59 -2.81
C THR A 135 -7.04 -1.95 -4.00
N ARG A 136 -7.76 -1.71 -5.08
CA ARG A 136 -7.30 -0.87 -6.20
C ARG A 136 -7.58 0.62 -6.01
N LYS A 137 -8.14 1.04 -4.87
CA LYS A 137 -8.36 2.44 -4.50
C LYS A 137 -7.04 3.07 -4.02
N THR A 138 -6.07 3.15 -4.92
CA THR A 138 -4.73 3.72 -4.70
C THR A 138 -4.58 5.03 -5.45
N THR A 139 -3.65 5.88 -5.01
CA THR A 139 -3.25 7.07 -5.76
C THR A 139 -2.73 6.65 -7.15
N PRO A 140 -3.19 7.29 -8.25
CA PRO A 140 -2.68 6.99 -9.58
C PRO A 140 -1.15 7.00 -9.62
N ASN A 141 -0.56 6.02 -10.30
CA ASN A 141 0.88 5.78 -10.44
C ASN A 141 1.64 5.44 -9.12
N MET A 142 0.96 5.46 -7.95
CA MET A 142 1.56 5.13 -6.65
C MET A 142 1.30 3.69 -6.19
N ARG A 143 0.57 2.88 -6.95
CA ARG A 143 0.08 1.57 -6.50
C ARG A 143 1.15 0.62 -6.00
N ILE A 144 2.29 0.57 -6.67
CA ILE A 144 3.39 -0.31 -6.26
C ILE A 144 3.93 0.06 -4.87
N PHE A 145 4.07 1.35 -4.61
CA PHE A 145 4.56 1.88 -3.34
C PHE A 145 3.52 1.70 -2.22
N GLU A 146 2.25 2.00 -2.50
CA GLU A 146 1.17 1.91 -1.52
C GLU A 146 0.89 0.45 -1.12
N LYS A 147 0.85 -0.49 -2.10
CA LYS A 147 0.67 -1.92 -1.82
C LYS A 147 1.87 -2.54 -1.08
N TYR A 148 3.08 -2.11 -1.38
CA TYR A 148 4.26 -2.48 -0.60
C TYR A 148 4.12 -2.04 0.86
N SER A 149 3.70 -0.80 1.08
CA SER A 149 3.53 -0.22 2.41
C SER A 149 2.48 -0.95 3.25
N VAL A 150 1.38 -1.40 2.61
CA VAL A 150 0.38 -2.25 3.27
C VAL A 150 1.02 -3.54 3.79
N LYS A 151 1.88 -4.19 3.01
CA LYS A 151 2.59 -5.40 3.46
C LYS A 151 3.55 -5.11 4.60
N VAL A 152 4.26 -3.98 4.57
CA VAL A 152 5.15 -3.56 5.66
C VAL A 152 4.35 -3.37 6.96
N GLY A 153 3.14 -2.80 6.87
CA GLY A 153 2.23 -2.61 8.00
C GLY A 153 1.55 -3.89 8.51
N GLY A 154 1.83 -5.06 7.92
CA GLY A 154 1.26 -6.34 8.34
C GLY A 154 -0.04 -6.74 7.62
N GLY A 155 -0.50 -5.94 6.66
CA GLY A 155 -1.61 -6.29 5.77
C GLY A 155 -1.20 -7.21 4.62
N TYR A 156 -2.16 -7.49 3.75
CA TYR A 156 -1.98 -8.32 2.56
C TYR A 156 -2.46 -7.59 1.32
N ASN A 157 -2.03 -8.04 0.14
CA ASN A 157 -2.44 -7.42 -1.10
C ASN A 157 -3.59 -8.20 -1.75
N HIS A 158 -4.62 -7.50 -2.16
CA HIS A 158 -5.60 -7.93 -3.14
C HIS A 158 -4.99 -7.83 -4.55
N ARG A 159 -5.70 -8.27 -5.61
CA ARG A 159 -5.24 -8.19 -7.00
C ARG A 159 -4.61 -6.84 -7.31
N TYR A 160 -3.47 -6.88 -8.02
CA TYR A 160 -2.71 -5.68 -8.35
C TYR A 160 -3.41 -4.81 -9.40
N ASN A 161 -3.95 -5.47 -10.46
CA ASN A 161 -4.60 -4.80 -11.59
C ASN A 161 -5.74 -5.67 -12.16
N LEU A 162 -6.31 -5.25 -13.29
CA LEU A 162 -7.42 -5.95 -13.96
C LEU A 162 -7.00 -7.28 -14.60
N SER A 163 -5.71 -7.46 -14.87
CA SER A 163 -5.18 -8.68 -15.50
C SER A 163 -4.76 -9.75 -14.49
N ASP A 164 -4.69 -9.41 -13.21
CA ASP A 164 -4.15 -10.28 -12.18
C ASP A 164 -5.14 -11.37 -11.74
N ALA A 165 -6.39 -10.99 -11.50
CA ALA A 165 -7.47 -11.91 -11.13
C ALA A 165 -8.83 -11.41 -11.61
N ILE A 166 -9.78 -12.34 -11.77
CA ILE A 166 -11.17 -12.02 -12.10
C ILE A 166 -11.90 -11.61 -10.84
N MET A 167 -12.62 -10.48 -10.95
CA MET A 167 -13.52 -9.99 -9.91
C MET A 167 -14.77 -9.44 -10.61
N LEU A 168 -15.88 -10.09 -10.41
CA LEU A 168 -17.18 -9.74 -10.96
C LEU A 168 -17.90 -8.84 -9.96
N LYS A 169 -18.45 -7.75 -10.46
CA LYS A 169 -19.16 -6.73 -9.67
C LYS A 169 -20.55 -6.51 -10.26
N ASP A 170 -21.37 -5.69 -9.59
CA ASP A 170 -22.72 -5.29 -9.98
C ASP A 170 -22.87 -5.09 -11.49
N ASN A 171 -22.09 -4.19 -12.08
CA ASN A 171 -22.15 -3.90 -13.51
C ASN A 171 -21.76 -5.09 -14.42
N HIS A 172 -20.93 -6.02 -13.96
CA HIS A 172 -20.63 -7.25 -14.70
C HIS A 172 -21.80 -8.23 -14.64
N ILE A 173 -22.44 -8.32 -13.47
CA ILE A 173 -23.61 -9.19 -13.26
C ILE A 173 -24.79 -8.69 -14.09
N ASP A 174 -25.04 -7.37 -14.07
CA ASP A 174 -26.09 -6.73 -14.88
C ASP A 174 -25.87 -6.96 -16.38
N ALA A 175 -24.63 -6.80 -16.84
CA ALA A 175 -24.28 -7.02 -18.25
C ALA A 175 -24.43 -8.50 -18.67
N ALA A 176 -24.18 -9.44 -17.77
CA ALA A 176 -24.33 -10.89 -18.02
C ALA A 176 -25.80 -11.35 -17.85
N GLY A 177 -26.60 -10.61 -17.09
CA GLY A 177 -28.01 -10.91 -16.78
C GLY A 177 -28.25 -11.71 -15.50
N SER A 178 -27.22 -12.38 -14.94
CA SER A 178 -27.28 -13.06 -13.63
C SER A 178 -25.88 -13.37 -13.10
N ILE A 179 -25.78 -13.65 -11.81
CA ILE A 179 -24.57 -14.15 -11.15
C ILE A 179 -24.08 -15.45 -11.79
N THR A 180 -24.99 -16.39 -12.03
CA THR A 180 -24.70 -17.68 -12.66
C THR A 180 -24.07 -17.52 -14.03
N GLU A 181 -24.66 -16.70 -14.90
CA GLU A 181 -24.14 -16.48 -16.25
C GLU A 181 -22.82 -15.70 -16.22
N ALA A 182 -22.66 -14.72 -15.33
CA ALA A 182 -21.40 -14.00 -15.16
C ALA A 182 -20.24 -14.92 -14.76
N ILE A 183 -20.45 -15.82 -13.80
CA ILE A 183 -19.45 -16.80 -13.36
C ILE A 183 -19.14 -17.80 -14.48
N LYS A 184 -20.15 -18.29 -15.20
CA LYS A 184 -19.97 -19.21 -16.31
C LYS A 184 -19.12 -18.59 -17.43
N LEU A 185 -19.48 -17.39 -17.90
CA LEU A 185 -18.71 -16.67 -18.92
C LEU A 185 -17.28 -16.38 -18.48
N ALA A 186 -17.09 -15.99 -17.23
CA ALA A 186 -15.76 -15.79 -16.65
C ALA A 186 -14.95 -17.08 -16.61
N ARG A 187 -15.56 -18.23 -16.29
CA ARG A 187 -14.92 -19.54 -16.24
C ARG A 187 -14.52 -20.04 -17.63
N GLU A 188 -15.36 -19.82 -18.64
CA GLU A 188 -15.07 -20.14 -20.04
C GLU A 188 -13.93 -19.29 -20.62
N TYR A 189 -13.85 -18.02 -20.25
CA TYR A 189 -12.83 -17.08 -20.75
C TYR A 189 -11.48 -17.25 -20.08
N SER A 190 -11.45 -17.54 -18.77
CA SER A 190 -10.22 -17.47 -17.99
C SER A 190 -9.40 -18.77 -18.03
N PRO A 191 -8.05 -18.70 -17.92
CA PRO A 191 -7.25 -19.87 -17.65
C PRO A 191 -7.72 -20.59 -16.37
N PHE A 192 -7.73 -21.91 -16.37
CA PHE A 192 -8.23 -22.75 -15.24
C PHE A 192 -7.58 -22.44 -13.89
N ILE A 193 -6.37 -21.88 -13.89
CA ILE A 193 -5.59 -21.54 -12.70
C ILE A 193 -6.10 -20.28 -11.97
N LYS A 194 -6.91 -19.43 -12.64
CA LYS A 194 -7.39 -18.19 -12.02
C LYS A 194 -8.67 -18.42 -11.24
N LYS A 195 -8.69 -17.92 -10.00
CA LYS A 195 -9.89 -17.85 -9.18
C LYS A 195 -10.85 -16.80 -9.70
N ILE A 196 -12.15 -17.07 -9.54
CA ILE A 196 -13.23 -16.12 -9.82
C ILE A 196 -13.78 -15.62 -8.48
N GLU A 197 -13.67 -14.33 -8.28
CA GLU A 197 -14.26 -13.61 -7.18
C GLU A 197 -15.53 -12.90 -7.66
N ILE A 198 -16.58 -12.94 -6.84
CA ILE A 198 -17.84 -12.23 -7.10
C ILE A 198 -18.27 -11.40 -5.89
N GLU A 199 -18.67 -10.17 -6.13
CA GLU A 199 -19.21 -9.24 -5.13
C GLU A 199 -20.73 -9.40 -5.09
N VAL A 200 -21.30 -9.59 -3.90
CA VAL A 200 -22.75 -9.77 -3.68
C VAL A 200 -23.21 -8.94 -2.49
N GLU A 201 -24.44 -8.42 -2.54
CA GLU A 201 -24.99 -7.48 -1.58
C GLU A 201 -26.11 -8.09 -0.70
N ASP A 202 -26.59 -9.28 -1.04
CA ASP A 202 -27.67 -9.95 -0.31
C ASP A 202 -27.53 -11.49 -0.24
N LEU A 203 -28.32 -12.13 0.59
CA LEU A 203 -28.29 -13.58 0.80
C LEU A 203 -28.71 -14.38 -0.44
N LYS A 204 -29.56 -13.85 -1.30
CA LYS A 204 -29.94 -14.51 -2.56
C LYS A 204 -28.76 -14.59 -3.52
N GLY A 205 -28.01 -13.47 -3.63
CA GLY A 205 -26.75 -13.43 -4.37
C GLY A 205 -25.72 -14.42 -3.82
N VAL A 206 -25.62 -14.54 -2.49
CA VAL A 206 -24.75 -15.56 -1.85
C VAL A 206 -25.14 -16.97 -2.27
N GLU A 207 -26.43 -17.32 -2.17
CA GLU A 207 -26.93 -18.66 -2.57
C GLU A 207 -26.66 -18.95 -4.05
N GLU A 208 -26.87 -17.97 -4.93
CA GLU A 208 -26.63 -18.10 -6.37
C GLU A 208 -25.12 -18.26 -6.65
N ALA A 209 -24.26 -17.44 -6.02
CA ALA A 209 -22.82 -17.52 -6.18
C ALA A 209 -22.24 -18.86 -5.73
N VAL A 210 -22.73 -19.41 -4.61
CA VAL A 210 -22.36 -20.76 -4.13
C VAL A 210 -22.76 -21.82 -5.15
N LYS A 211 -24.02 -21.82 -5.62
CA LYS A 211 -24.52 -22.78 -6.63
C LYS A 211 -23.76 -22.70 -7.95
N ALA A 212 -23.37 -21.50 -8.36
CA ALA A 212 -22.60 -21.26 -9.58
C ALA A 212 -21.10 -21.60 -9.44
N GLY A 213 -20.62 -21.91 -8.23
CA GLY A 213 -19.25 -22.34 -7.98
C GLY A 213 -18.22 -21.21 -8.02
N ALA A 214 -18.55 -20.05 -7.43
CA ALA A 214 -17.56 -19.00 -7.20
C ALA A 214 -16.42 -19.49 -6.30
N ASP A 215 -15.18 -19.07 -6.60
CA ASP A 215 -14.02 -19.44 -5.79
C ASP A 215 -13.89 -18.54 -4.54
N ILE A 216 -14.31 -17.27 -4.68
CA ILE A 216 -14.30 -16.25 -3.62
C ILE A 216 -15.64 -15.51 -3.68
N ILE A 217 -16.30 -15.34 -2.56
CA ILE A 217 -17.53 -14.56 -2.44
C ILE A 217 -17.22 -13.37 -1.54
N MET A 218 -17.33 -12.17 -2.11
CA MET A 218 -17.19 -10.91 -1.38
C MET A 218 -18.56 -10.43 -0.94
N LEU A 219 -18.73 -10.31 0.37
CA LEU A 219 -19.93 -9.77 1.02
C LEU A 219 -19.76 -8.25 1.13
N ASP A 220 -20.43 -7.49 0.25
CA ASP A 220 -20.28 -6.03 0.20
C ASP A 220 -21.35 -5.33 1.02
N ASN A 221 -20.91 -4.47 1.94
CA ASN A 221 -21.75 -3.64 2.82
C ASN A 221 -22.80 -4.40 3.66
N MET A 222 -22.64 -5.69 3.90
CA MET A 222 -23.56 -6.47 4.76
C MET A 222 -23.35 -6.14 6.25
N ASP A 223 -24.42 -6.10 7.00
CA ASP A 223 -24.36 -6.04 8.46
C ASP A 223 -23.87 -7.37 9.06
N ILE A 224 -23.56 -7.38 10.34
CA ILE A 224 -22.95 -8.55 11.01
C ILE A 224 -23.90 -9.74 11.07
N GLU A 225 -25.18 -9.53 11.24
CA GLU A 225 -26.15 -10.64 11.32
C GLU A 225 -26.34 -11.27 9.92
N THR A 226 -26.51 -10.46 8.90
CA THR A 226 -26.55 -10.92 7.49
C THR A 226 -25.25 -11.63 7.11
N THR A 227 -24.08 -11.11 7.54
CA THR A 227 -22.77 -11.76 7.32
C THR A 227 -22.72 -13.15 7.97
N LYS A 228 -23.22 -13.31 9.19
CA LYS A 228 -23.28 -14.63 9.86
C LYS A 228 -24.19 -15.63 9.14
N GLU A 229 -25.29 -15.16 8.55
CA GLU A 229 -26.17 -16.01 7.75
C GLU A 229 -25.48 -16.41 6.42
N ALA A 230 -24.83 -15.45 5.75
CA ALA A 230 -24.05 -15.71 4.55
C ALA A 230 -22.93 -16.76 4.80
N ILE A 231 -22.21 -16.66 5.91
CA ILE A 231 -21.19 -17.66 6.30
C ILE A 231 -21.79 -19.07 6.38
N LYS A 232 -23.00 -19.22 6.97
CA LYS A 232 -23.69 -20.53 7.06
C LYS A 232 -24.09 -21.07 5.69
N ILE A 233 -24.56 -20.18 4.78
CA ILE A 233 -24.93 -20.54 3.40
C ILE A 233 -23.69 -20.99 2.62
N ILE A 234 -22.59 -20.23 2.71
CA ILE A 234 -21.33 -20.55 2.01
C ILE A 234 -20.74 -21.85 2.53
N ASN A 235 -20.84 -22.13 3.84
CA ASN A 235 -20.45 -23.40 4.46
C ASN A 235 -19.11 -23.95 3.95
N LYS A 236 -18.06 -23.11 3.92
CA LYS A 236 -16.70 -23.46 3.47
C LYS A 236 -16.57 -23.90 2.00
N GLN A 237 -17.58 -23.67 1.16
CA GLN A 237 -17.54 -24.00 -0.27
C GLN A 237 -16.78 -22.93 -1.09
N ALA A 238 -16.63 -21.71 -0.55
CA ALA A 238 -15.86 -20.63 -1.14
C ALA A 238 -15.06 -19.88 -0.07
N ILE A 239 -14.05 -19.15 -0.48
CA ILE A 239 -13.34 -18.19 0.36
C ILE A 239 -14.29 -17.01 0.60
N ILE A 240 -14.29 -16.48 1.84
CA ILE A 240 -15.16 -15.38 2.24
C ILE A 240 -14.34 -14.11 2.43
N GLU A 241 -14.68 -13.08 1.68
CA GLU A 241 -14.18 -11.71 1.88
C GLU A 241 -15.31 -10.81 2.33
N CYS A 242 -15.06 -9.92 3.31
CA CYS A 242 -15.98 -8.86 3.68
C CYS A 242 -15.43 -7.51 3.22
N SER A 243 -16.29 -6.68 2.64
CA SER A 243 -15.95 -5.35 2.13
C SER A 243 -17.04 -4.33 2.49
N GLY A 244 -16.78 -3.06 2.17
CA GLY A 244 -17.76 -1.98 2.33
C GLY A 244 -17.50 -1.11 3.56
N ASN A 245 -16.99 0.12 3.32
CA ASN A 245 -16.79 1.17 4.34
C ASN A 245 -16.04 0.73 5.60
N VAL A 246 -15.07 -0.19 5.46
CA VAL A 246 -14.26 -0.69 6.59
C VAL A 246 -13.13 0.29 6.87
N ASP A 247 -13.04 0.73 8.14
CA ASP A 247 -11.97 1.59 8.65
C ASP A 247 -11.62 1.25 10.11
N ILE A 248 -10.73 2.03 10.71
CA ILE A 248 -10.22 1.81 12.08
C ILE A 248 -11.35 1.86 13.15
N THR A 249 -12.45 2.54 12.87
CA THR A 249 -13.55 2.73 13.84
C THR A 249 -14.50 1.55 13.90
N ASN A 250 -14.49 0.69 12.87
CA ASN A 250 -15.48 -0.36 12.73
C ASN A 250 -14.92 -1.76 12.41
N ILE A 251 -13.62 -1.90 12.12
CA ILE A 251 -13.02 -3.18 11.74
C ILE A 251 -13.13 -4.26 12.81
N ASN A 252 -13.16 -3.88 14.10
CA ASN A 252 -13.26 -4.81 15.21
C ASN A 252 -14.58 -5.62 15.23
N ARG A 253 -15.62 -5.15 14.53
CA ARG A 253 -16.92 -5.86 14.40
C ARG A 253 -16.81 -7.24 13.75
N PHE A 254 -15.76 -7.46 12.98
CA PHE A 254 -15.52 -8.72 12.26
C PHE A 254 -14.77 -9.76 13.11
N LYS A 255 -14.23 -9.36 14.27
CA LYS A 255 -13.46 -10.27 15.13
C LYS A 255 -14.29 -11.51 15.52
N GLY A 256 -13.67 -12.68 15.34
CA GLY A 256 -14.26 -13.97 15.67
C GLY A 256 -15.29 -14.49 14.67
N LEU A 257 -15.50 -13.83 13.53
CA LEU A 257 -16.30 -14.39 12.43
C LEU A 257 -15.46 -15.43 11.65
N GLU A 258 -16.13 -16.44 11.11
CA GLU A 258 -15.51 -17.45 10.24
C GLU A 258 -15.37 -16.93 8.78
N ILE A 259 -14.59 -15.85 8.61
CA ILE A 259 -14.25 -15.25 7.30
C ILE A 259 -12.75 -15.29 7.09
N ASP A 260 -12.31 -15.23 5.83
CA ASP A 260 -10.88 -15.32 5.48
C ASP A 260 -10.22 -13.95 5.37
N TYR A 261 -10.96 -12.99 4.78
CA TYR A 261 -10.41 -11.68 4.42
C TYR A 261 -11.37 -10.54 4.71
N ILE A 262 -10.78 -9.37 4.96
CA ILE A 262 -11.47 -8.08 4.98
C ILE A 262 -10.70 -7.15 4.05
N SER A 263 -11.34 -6.54 3.07
CA SER A 263 -10.72 -5.50 2.25
C SER A 263 -11.13 -4.10 2.68
N SER A 264 -10.15 -3.20 2.69
CA SER A 264 -10.35 -1.80 3.04
C SER A 264 -9.59 -0.87 2.11
N GLY A 265 -10.28 0.04 1.44
CA GLY A 265 -9.66 1.13 0.69
C GLY A 265 -9.08 2.21 1.61
N ALA A 266 -9.59 2.33 2.84
CA ALA A 266 -9.15 3.35 3.80
C ALA A 266 -7.65 3.25 4.12
N ILE A 267 -7.07 2.05 4.12
CA ILE A 267 -5.65 1.86 4.41
C ILE A 267 -4.72 2.53 3.38
N THR A 268 -5.23 2.83 2.19
CA THR A 268 -4.49 3.58 1.16
C THR A 268 -5.02 4.99 0.99
N HIS A 269 -6.30 5.18 0.62
CA HIS A 269 -6.79 6.51 0.25
C HIS A 269 -7.01 7.46 1.44
N SER A 270 -7.13 6.96 2.68
CA SER A 270 -7.39 7.78 3.89
C SER A 270 -6.22 7.79 4.89
N ALA A 271 -5.12 7.09 4.61
CA ALA A 271 -3.93 7.12 5.46
C ALA A 271 -3.29 8.52 5.44
N LYS A 272 -3.04 9.07 6.64
CA LYS A 272 -2.24 10.29 6.80
C LYS A 272 -0.77 9.97 6.52
N ILE A 273 0.00 10.96 6.09
CA ILE A 273 1.47 10.84 6.01
C ILE A 273 2.06 10.74 7.42
N LEU A 274 3.25 10.11 7.54
CA LEU A 274 4.05 10.14 8.77
C LEU A 274 5.04 11.31 8.69
N ASP A 275 5.08 12.18 9.69
CA ASP A 275 5.97 13.36 9.64
C ASP A 275 7.43 12.98 9.89
N LEU A 276 8.25 13.16 8.85
CA LEU A 276 9.68 12.88 8.82
C LEU A 276 10.42 14.14 8.32
N SER A 277 11.66 14.35 8.75
CA SER A 277 12.43 15.52 8.31
C SER A 277 13.93 15.28 8.21
N LEU A 278 14.56 15.88 7.20
CA LEU A 278 16.01 16.04 7.11
C LEU A 278 16.44 17.25 7.92
N LYS A 279 17.49 17.09 8.75
CA LYS A 279 18.03 18.10 9.67
C LYS A 279 19.54 17.99 9.78
N ASN A 280 20.13 19.06 10.34
CA ASN A 280 21.54 19.10 10.70
C ASN A 280 22.47 18.97 9.47
N LEU A 281 22.14 19.68 8.38
CA LEU A 281 23.04 19.80 7.25
C LEU A 281 24.37 20.42 7.70
N ARG A 282 25.46 19.73 7.44
CA ARG A 282 26.82 20.22 7.74
C ARG A 282 27.77 19.79 6.64
N TYR A 283 28.77 20.62 6.39
CA TYR A 283 29.84 20.23 5.47
C TYR A 283 30.72 19.16 6.10
N VAL A 284 31.20 18.26 5.26
CA VAL A 284 32.26 17.33 5.64
C VAL A 284 33.56 18.05 5.31
N ASP A 285 34.34 18.41 6.36
CA ASP A 285 35.66 18.98 6.18
C ASP A 285 36.57 17.91 5.56
N ASP A 286 37.41 18.32 4.60
CA ASP A 286 38.41 17.47 3.92
C ASP A 286 39.47 16.94 4.88
#